data_f78eed44fae94e1a197c1b2110434a8f
#
_entry.id   f78eed44fae94e1a197c1b2110434a8f
#
_cell.length_a   1.000
_cell.length_b   1.000
_cell.length_c   1.000
_cell.angle_alpha   90.00
_cell.angle_beta   90.00
_cell.angle_gamma   90.00
#
_symmetry.space_group_name_H-M   'P 1'
#
loop_
_entity.id
_entity.type
_entity.pdbx_description
1 polymer ?
#
loop_
_entity_poly.entity_id
_entity_poly.type
_entity_poly.pdbx_seq_one_letter_code
_entity_poly.pdbx_strand_id
1 'polypeptide(L)'
;MPQFSDDLFLGPAVTYMGTGIRPYSTTVAGTISTTTLTVTQLLQGAPLAVGMYLDGTSVTNGTYITAFGTGTGGAGTYTLSASSTVSSTATLTAHGNINFDNPSPMDLGVGPLGRTYVWDVVPQALTANNIAASQTPAAAGALTLTAGTSVKSVTTSAGVAALALDVPRAVSVTTATAAATTLAGVAITGTGGQISFTSQAGLVSGQRMTISGTLGGTGTITGYTNPTTYILTAVTTTTATLTTTAGAAVVTTAGTPTGLTYTLGVAPVTVTVSGYDYYGQAMSEAITSSAAVSTAVTGLKAFYLVTSVSVSAATGTALTVGTADVFGCPVRFFDKSYVLRYGWNNGTTDDTSGTLTVADTATATTTTGDVRGTFAPSSAADGIKRAVVTLALPAIAVGPNATRVGALGVTQA
;
A
#
# COMPACT_ATOMS: atom_id res chain seq x y z
N MET A 1 -8.96 23.26 4.43
CA MET A 1 -8.25 22.89 3.19
C MET A 1 -6.79 22.81 3.57
N PRO A 2 -6.09 21.71 3.29
CA PRO A 2 -4.65 21.77 3.34
C PRO A 2 -4.23 22.84 2.35
N GLN A 3 -3.60 23.86 2.83
CA GLN A 3 -3.04 24.88 1.99
C GLN A 3 -1.85 24.24 1.28
N PHE A 4 -2.04 23.83 0.04
CA PHE A 4 -0.92 23.59 -0.85
C PHE A 4 -0.31 24.97 -1.06
N SER A 5 0.64 25.29 -0.24
CA SER A 5 1.39 26.49 -0.43
C SER A 5 2.32 26.26 -1.61
N ASP A 6 1.78 26.47 -2.81
CA ASP A 6 2.62 26.81 -3.96
C ASP A 6 3.48 28.05 -3.65
N ASP A 7 3.15 28.75 -2.59
CA ASP A 7 3.89 29.89 -2.05
C ASP A 7 5.16 29.49 -1.30
N LEU A 8 5.35 28.22 -1.00
CA LEU A 8 6.66 27.67 -0.75
C LEU A 8 7.44 27.41 -2.05
N PHE A 9 7.00 27.97 -3.11
CA PHE A 9 7.92 28.41 -4.11
C PHE A 9 8.90 29.32 -3.39
N LEU A 10 10.00 28.75 -3.10
CA LEU A 10 11.12 29.37 -2.51
C LEU A 10 11.28 30.68 -3.22
N GLY A 11 10.65 31.66 -2.65
CA GLY A 11 10.62 33.04 -3.05
C GLY A 11 11.70 33.33 -4.03
N PRO A 12 12.70 33.98 -4.02
CA PRO A 12 13.43 34.43 -5.17
C PRO A 12 14.24 33.33 -5.90
N ALA A 13 13.62 32.21 -6.26
CA ALA A 13 14.23 31.20 -7.15
C ALA A 13 14.76 31.84 -8.43
N VAL A 14 14.08 32.85 -8.90
CA VAL A 14 14.53 33.69 -10.01
C VAL A 14 15.83 34.43 -9.71
N THR A 15 16.03 34.86 -8.47
CA THR A 15 17.26 35.56 -8.06
C THR A 15 18.46 34.59 -8.04
N TYR A 16 18.24 33.34 -7.69
CA TYR A 16 19.31 32.33 -7.73
C TYR A 16 19.72 31.98 -9.15
N MET A 17 18.80 31.97 -10.11
CA MET A 17 19.14 31.78 -11.51
C MET A 17 20.03 32.89 -12.05
N GLY A 18 19.85 34.13 -11.55
CA GLY A 18 20.68 35.27 -11.95
C GLY A 18 22.08 35.30 -11.35
N THR A 19 22.35 34.52 -10.30
CA THR A 19 23.63 34.53 -9.58
C THR A 19 24.61 33.44 -10.02
N GLY A 20 24.37 32.76 -11.14
CA GLY A 20 25.29 31.75 -11.66
C GLY A 20 25.23 30.41 -10.97
N ILE A 21 24.26 30.17 -10.08
CA ILE A 21 23.95 28.86 -9.55
C ILE A 21 23.32 28.04 -10.65
N ARG A 22 24.14 27.44 -11.50
CA ARG A 22 23.68 26.49 -12.50
C ARG A 22 23.64 25.09 -11.88
N PRO A 23 22.64 24.27 -12.23
CA PRO A 23 22.74 22.86 -11.98
C PRO A 23 24.07 22.39 -12.56
N TYR A 24 24.79 21.65 -11.77
CA TYR A 24 26.07 21.09 -12.19
C TYR A 24 25.85 20.29 -13.47
N SER A 25 26.36 20.77 -14.57
CA SER A 25 26.19 20.14 -15.87
C SER A 25 27.56 19.88 -16.46
N THR A 26 27.82 18.67 -16.82
CA THR A 26 29.05 18.21 -17.44
C THR A 26 28.73 17.51 -18.75
N THR A 27 29.37 17.92 -19.81
CA THR A 27 29.23 17.28 -21.13
C THR A 27 30.43 16.43 -21.42
N VAL A 28 30.20 15.18 -21.77
CA VAL A 28 31.22 14.18 -22.07
C VAL A 28 31.01 13.54 -23.42
N ALA A 29 32.08 13.07 -24.04
CA ALA A 29 32.04 12.15 -25.16
C ALA A 29 32.24 10.73 -24.63
N GLY A 30 31.33 9.82 -24.96
CA GLY A 30 31.38 8.46 -24.41
C GLY A 30 30.45 7.48 -25.06
N THR A 31 30.56 6.23 -24.66
CA THR A 31 29.69 5.10 -25.03
C THR A 31 29.11 4.44 -23.81
N ILE A 32 27.95 3.75 -23.95
CA ILE A 32 27.39 2.96 -22.88
C ILE A 32 27.13 1.55 -23.39
N SER A 33 27.61 0.58 -22.61
CA SER A 33 27.31 -0.84 -22.80
C SER A 33 26.74 -1.39 -21.51
N THR A 34 25.47 -1.75 -21.56
CA THR A 34 24.69 -2.17 -20.38
C THR A 34 24.74 -1.12 -19.26
N THR A 35 25.33 -1.42 -18.14
CA THR A 35 25.48 -0.51 -17.00
C THR A 35 26.87 0.16 -16.94
N THR A 36 27.67 0.06 -18.00
CA THR A 36 29.03 0.66 -18.03
C THR A 36 29.05 1.84 -18.98
N LEU A 37 29.29 3.03 -18.46
CA LEU A 37 29.62 4.23 -19.22
C LEU A 37 31.13 4.27 -19.41
N THR A 38 31.58 4.39 -20.64
CA THR A 38 32.98 4.64 -20.99
C THR A 38 33.10 6.04 -21.54
N VAL A 39 33.73 6.93 -20.79
CA VAL A 39 34.00 8.31 -21.15
C VAL A 39 35.35 8.38 -21.82
N THR A 40 35.39 8.87 -23.05
CA THR A 40 36.63 9.09 -23.81
C THR A 40 37.20 10.47 -23.58
N GLN A 41 36.32 11.46 -23.37
CA GLN A 41 36.71 12.85 -23.15
C GLN A 41 35.67 13.61 -22.36
N LEU A 42 36.12 14.46 -21.45
CA LEU A 42 35.28 15.51 -20.83
C LEU A 42 35.32 16.72 -21.75
N LEU A 43 34.17 17.10 -22.28
CA LEU A 43 34.04 18.20 -23.26
C LEU A 43 33.85 19.54 -22.56
N GLN A 44 33.03 19.59 -21.54
CA GLN A 44 32.71 20.81 -20.79
C GLN A 44 32.19 20.48 -19.40
N GLY A 45 32.45 21.36 -18.45
CA GLY A 45 31.90 21.29 -17.10
C GLY A 45 32.91 20.76 -16.09
N ALA A 46 32.42 20.42 -14.93
CA ALA A 46 33.22 19.90 -13.84
C ALA A 46 33.44 18.38 -13.94
N PRO A 47 34.32 17.80 -13.13
CA PRO A 47 34.51 16.36 -13.09
C PRO A 47 33.17 15.61 -12.81
N LEU A 48 33.00 14.46 -13.45
CA LEU A 48 31.89 13.57 -13.15
C LEU A 48 31.95 13.10 -11.71
N ALA A 49 30.79 12.99 -11.09
CA ALA A 49 30.63 12.52 -9.72
C ALA A 49 29.58 11.43 -9.61
N VAL A 50 29.68 10.60 -8.58
CA VAL A 50 28.62 9.64 -8.22
C VAL A 50 27.35 10.40 -7.88
N GLY A 51 26.20 9.90 -8.32
CA GLY A 51 24.89 10.54 -8.16
C GLY A 51 24.52 11.49 -9.30
N MET A 52 25.39 11.82 -10.24
CA MET A 52 25.03 12.61 -11.43
C MET A 52 24.14 11.82 -12.35
N TYR A 53 23.01 12.41 -12.76
CA TYR A 53 22.12 11.88 -13.78
C TYR A 53 22.73 12.06 -15.17
N LEU A 54 22.45 11.09 -16.02
CA LEU A 54 23.00 11.05 -17.38
C LEU A 54 21.88 11.14 -18.40
N ASP A 55 21.95 12.13 -19.28
CA ASP A 55 21.04 12.33 -20.40
C ASP A 55 21.78 12.19 -21.74
N GLY A 56 21.08 11.65 -22.71
CA GLY A 56 21.58 11.49 -24.08
C GLY A 56 20.65 10.62 -24.91
N THR A 57 20.87 10.63 -26.22
CA THR A 57 20.12 9.74 -27.12
C THR A 57 20.42 8.28 -26.75
N SER A 58 19.37 7.49 -26.58
CA SER A 58 19.45 6.07 -26.20
C SER A 58 19.93 5.82 -24.76
N VAL A 59 19.96 6.82 -23.92
CA VAL A 59 20.14 6.65 -22.46
C VAL A 59 18.78 6.41 -21.83
N THR A 60 18.68 5.40 -21.00
CA THR A 60 17.45 5.13 -20.24
C THR A 60 17.18 6.29 -19.28
N ASN A 61 15.96 6.82 -19.31
CA ASN A 61 15.59 7.95 -18.46
C ASN A 61 15.78 7.63 -16.97
N GLY A 62 16.32 8.58 -16.22
CA GLY A 62 16.61 8.41 -14.79
C GLY A 62 17.91 7.63 -14.51
N THR A 63 18.73 7.36 -15.51
CA THR A 63 20.05 6.73 -15.31
C THR A 63 21.00 7.70 -14.60
N TYR A 64 21.68 7.24 -13.57
CA TYR A 64 22.71 8.02 -12.85
C TYR A 64 23.95 7.18 -12.58
N ILE A 65 25.04 7.87 -12.26
CA ILE A 65 26.34 7.25 -11.94
C ILE A 65 26.29 6.70 -10.51
N THR A 66 26.48 5.40 -10.34
CA THR A 66 26.47 4.73 -9.04
C THR A 66 27.85 4.54 -8.44
N ALA A 67 28.87 4.39 -9.29
CA ALA A 67 30.25 4.20 -8.85
C ALA A 67 31.25 4.63 -9.93
N PHE A 68 32.45 4.96 -9.50
CA PHE A 68 33.62 5.08 -10.37
C PHE A 68 34.18 3.70 -10.74
N GLY A 69 34.54 3.52 -12.00
CA GLY A 69 35.34 2.42 -12.45
C GLY A 69 36.82 2.84 -12.54
N THR A 70 37.34 2.97 -13.76
CA THR A 70 38.70 3.50 -13.98
C THR A 70 38.74 5.03 -14.03
N GLY A 71 37.56 5.67 -14.20
CA GLY A 71 37.47 7.13 -14.25
C GLY A 71 37.47 7.74 -12.83
N THR A 72 38.08 8.91 -12.72
CA THR A 72 38.15 9.71 -11.49
C THR A 72 37.49 11.08 -11.68
N GLY A 73 36.45 11.13 -12.51
CA GLY A 73 35.72 12.37 -12.87
C GLY A 73 35.99 12.84 -14.31
N GLY A 74 36.93 12.27 -15.03
CA GLY A 74 37.25 12.56 -16.43
C GLY A 74 37.07 11.35 -17.35
N ALA A 75 38.03 11.13 -18.27
CA ALA A 75 38.03 9.93 -19.10
C ALA A 75 38.21 8.66 -18.25
N GLY A 76 37.51 7.59 -18.62
CA GLY A 76 37.47 6.32 -17.90
C GLY A 76 36.09 5.70 -17.86
N THR A 77 35.91 4.66 -17.04
CA THR A 77 34.67 3.93 -16.91
C THR A 77 33.92 4.30 -15.63
N TYR A 78 32.59 4.22 -15.70
CA TYR A 78 31.65 4.51 -14.61
C TYR A 78 30.53 3.47 -14.62
N THR A 79 30.04 3.13 -13.45
CA THR A 79 28.88 2.23 -13.31
C THR A 79 27.60 3.06 -13.25
N LEU A 80 26.58 2.62 -13.98
CA LEU A 80 25.29 3.27 -14.09
C LEU A 80 24.21 2.49 -13.32
N SER A 81 23.17 3.20 -12.87
CA SER A 81 22.00 2.64 -12.16
C SER A 81 21.08 1.83 -13.07
N ALA A 82 21.06 2.12 -14.37
CA ALA A 82 20.21 1.44 -15.33
C ALA A 82 21.00 1.06 -16.59
N SER A 83 20.54 -0.03 -17.25
CA SER A 83 21.13 -0.47 -18.50
C SER A 83 20.73 0.43 -19.65
N SER A 84 21.70 0.82 -20.46
CA SER A 84 21.53 1.61 -21.67
C SER A 84 22.50 1.11 -22.75
N THR A 85 22.24 1.44 -24.01
CA THR A 85 23.14 1.10 -25.13
C THR A 85 23.37 2.31 -25.99
N VAL A 86 24.58 2.83 -25.94
CA VAL A 86 25.10 3.89 -26.81
C VAL A 86 26.34 3.32 -27.50
N SER A 87 26.14 2.74 -28.69
CA SER A 87 27.13 1.90 -29.38
C SER A 87 28.25 2.69 -30.09
N SER A 88 28.05 3.97 -30.32
CA SER A 88 29.08 4.87 -30.88
C SER A 88 29.29 6.04 -29.93
N THR A 89 30.48 6.63 -29.97
CA THR A 89 30.80 7.79 -29.14
C THR A 89 29.80 8.91 -29.41
N ALA A 90 29.04 9.23 -28.40
CA ALA A 90 28.03 10.27 -28.42
C ALA A 90 28.33 11.36 -27.38
N THR A 91 27.78 12.52 -27.60
CA THR A 91 27.77 13.58 -26.58
C THR A 91 26.68 13.28 -25.56
N LEU A 92 27.08 13.05 -24.33
CA LEU A 92 26.22 12.80 -23.19
C LEU A 92 26.35 13.96 -22.21
N THR A 93 25.24 14.31 -21.56
CA THR A 93 25.23 15.34 -20.52
C THR A 93 24.97 14.70 -19.18
N ALA A 94 25.88 14.89 -18.25
CA ALA A 94 25.70 14.54 -16.85
C ALA A 94 25.37 15.82 -16.07
N HIS A 95 24.35 15.76 -15.25
CA HIS A 95 23.98 16.87 -14.38
C HIS A 95 23.84 16.40 -12.93
N GLY A 96 24.13 17.31 -12.01
CA GLY A 96 24.07 17.03 -10.59
C GLY A 96 22.68 16.55 -10.19
N ASN A 97 22.69 15.54 -9.34
CA ASN A 97 21.47 15.11 -8.69
C ASN A 97 21.00 16.23 -7.77
N ILE A 98 19.78 16.68 -7.97
CA ILE A 98 19.08 17.55 -7.02
C ILE A 98 18.57 16.67 -5.85
N ASN A 99 19.29 15.63 -5.49
CA ASN A 99 18.98 14.80 -4.35
C ASN A 99 19.71 15.32 -3.12
N PHE A 100 19.00 15.28 -2.01
CA PHE A 100 19.48 15.70 -0.68
C PHE A 100 20.64 14.85 -0.16
N ASP A 101 20.93 13.72 -0.77
CA ASP A 101 22.02 12.83 -0.39
C ASP A 101 23.41 13.35 -0.78
N ASN A 102 23.47 14.38 -1.61
CA ASN A 102 24.73 14.98 -1.98
C ASN A 102 24.88 16.34 -1.26
N PRO A 103 25.86 16.49 -0.36
CA PRO A 103 26.01 17.68 0.49
C PRO A 103 26.48 18.94 -0.24
N SER A 104 26.36 19.00 -1.56
CA SER A 104 26.57 20.24 -2.28
C SER A 104 25.53 21.28 -1.85
N PRO A 105 25.91 22.53 -1.54
CA PRO A 105 24.98 23.61 -1.25
C PRO A 105 23.96 23.85 -2.37
N MET A 106 24.19 23.31 -3.55
CA MET A 106 23.34 23.36 -4.72
C MET A 106 22.25 22.26 -4.71
N ASP A 107 22.47 21.21 -3.93
CA ASP A 107 21.60 20.03 -3.83
C ASP A 107 20.59 20.15 -2.68
N LEU A 108 20.43 21.30 -2.13
CA LEU A 108 19.42 21.54 -1.07
C LEU A 108 17.97 21.45 -1.58
N GLY A 109 17.75 20.80 -2.71
CA GLY A 109 16.43 20.62 -3.31
C GLY A 109 15.72 21.90 -3.71
N VAL A 110 16.41 23.01 -3.56
CA VAL A 110 15.98 24.37 -3.82
C VAL A 110 16.50 24.81 -5.19
N GLY A 111 16.46 23.91 -6.15
CA GLY A 111 16.62 24.31 -7.54
C GLY A 111 15.42 25.14 -7.97
N PRO A 112 15.56 26.00 -8.99
CA PRO A 112 14.46 26.83 -9.46
C PRO A 112 13.21 26.07 -9.90
N LEU A 113 13.32 24.74 -10.00
CA LEU A 113 12.24 23.82 -10.35
C LEU A 113 11.97 22.78 -9.24
N GLY A 114 12.71 22.81 -8.15
CA GLY A 114 12.46 21.97 -6.97
C GLY A 114 11.30 22.53 -6.14
N ARG A 115 10.51 21.65 -5.54
CA ARG A 115 9.35 22.01 -4.72
C ARG A 115 9.45 21.33 -3.37
N THR A 116 9.23 22.09 -2.33
CA THR A 116 9.02 21.56 -0.98
C THR A 116 7.53 21.55 -0.69
N TYR A 117 7.00 20.38 -0.35
CA TYR A 117 5.62 20.24 0.10
C TYR A 117 5.62 19.97 1.60
N VAL A 118 4.77 20.68 2.30
CA VAL A 118 4.47 20.42 3.71
C VAL A 118 3.03 19.92 3.78
N TRP A 119 2.86 18.66 4.10
CA TRP A 119 1.57 18.09 4.39
C TRP A 119 1.37 18.07 5.90
N ASP A 120 0.30 18.70 6.35
CA ASP A 120 0.04 18.97 7.75
C ASP A 120 -1.42 18.70 8.05
N VAL A 121 -1.69 17.69 8.86
CA VAL A 121 -3.05 17.23 9.17
C VAL A 121 -3.17 16.79 10.63
N VAL A 122 -4.39 16.89 11.15
CA VAL A 122 -4.78 16.37 12.46
C VAL A 122 -5.85 15.30 12.24
N PRO A 123 -5.45 14.03 12.03
CA PRO A 123 -6.40 12.96 11.77
C PRO A 123 -7.16 12.58 13.04
N GLN A 124 -8.44 12.29 12.87
CA GLN A 124 -9.28 11.79 13.95
C GLN A 124 -8.92 10.34 14.31
N ALA A 125 -9.32 9.91 15.48
CA ALA A 125 -9.15 8.52 15.90
C ALA A 125 -9.75 7.56 14.88
N LEU A 126 -9.05 6.46 14.61
CA LEU A 126 -9.59 5.39 13.78
C LEU A 126 -10.82 4.76 14.43
N THR A 127 -11.72 4.24 13.62
CA THR A 127 -12.89 3.51 14.10
C THR A 127 -13.16 2.32 13.18
N ALA A 128 -13.29 1.13 13.74
CA ALA A 128 -13.41 -0.10 12.97
C ALA A 128 -14.71 -0.24 12.17
N ASN A 129 -15.70 0.63 12.37
CA ASN A 129 -17.05 0.49 11.82
C ASN A 129 -17.69 1.81 11.33
N ASN A 130 -16.88 2.84 11.10
CA ASN A 130 -17.37 4.16 10.72
C ASN A 130 -17.63 4.33 9.21
N ILE A 131 -17.36 3.29 8.39
CA ILE A 131 -17.69 3.25 6.95
C ILE A 131 -18.83 2.28 6.69
N ALA A 132 -18.79 1.10 7.29
CA ALA A 132 -19.89 0.16 7.31
C ALA A 132 -20.00 -0.48 8.70
N ALA A 133 -21.17 -0.30 9.33
CA ALA A 133 -21.49 -0.92 10.59
C ALA A 133 -21.50 -2.46 10.46
N SER A 134 -21.55 -3.16 11.58
CA SER A 134 -21.53 -4.63 11.60
C SER A 134 -22.63 -5.24 10.75
N GLN A 135 -22.27 -6.03 9.76
CA GLN A 135 -23.18 -6.72 8.83
C GLN A 135 -22.68 -8.15 8.62
N THR A 136 -23.61 -9.10 8.45
CA THR A 136 -23.31 -10.49 8.10
C THR A 136 -23.81 -10.78 6.70
N PRO A 137 -22.96 -10.61 5.66
CA PRO A 137 -23.35 -10.90 4.30
C PRO A 137 -23.71 -12.37 4.10
N ALA A 138 -24.88 -12.62 3.56
CA ALA A 138 -25.35 -13.97 3.22
C ALA A 138 -24.90 -14.44 1.82
N ALA A 139 -24.40 -13.53 0.99
CA ALA A 139 -23.90 -13.78 -0.37
C ALA A 139 -22.91 -12.64 -0.77
N ALA A 140 -22.31 -12.80 -1.93
CA ALA A 140 -21.59 -11.70 -2.58
C ALA A 140 -22.54 -10.51 -2.80
N GLY A 141 -22.08 -9.30 -2.56
CA GLY A 141 -22.88 -8.10 -2.75
C GLY A 141 -22.37 -6.88 -2.01
N ALA A 142 -23.11 -5.78 -2.18
CA ALA A 142 -22.78 -4.51 -1.55
C ALA A 142 -23.13 -4.51 -0.07
N LEU A 143 -22.29 -3.86 0.72
CA LEU A 143 -22.59 -3.52 2.11
C LEU A 143 -23.32 -2.19 2.20
N THR A 144 -24.16 -2.05 3.21
CA THR A 144 -24.77 -0.77 3.55
C THR A 144 -23.72 0.13 4.18
N LEU A 145 -23.48 1.28 3.55
CA LEU A 145 -22.59 2.31 4.09
C LEU A 145 -23.31 3.07 5.21
N THR A 146 -22.58 3.34 6.27
CA THR A 146 -23.10 4.06 7.44
C THR A 146 -22.05 5.03 7.92
N ALA A 147 -22.31 6.33 7.82
CA ALA A 147 -21.43 7.34 8.35
C ALA A 147 -21.35 7.22 9.88
N GLY A 148 -20.16 6.99 10.38
CA GLY A 148 -19.84 6.97 11.81
C GLY A 148 -18.97 8.16 12.22
N THR A 149 -18.33 8.06 13.38
CA THR A 149 -17.42 9.08 13.87
C THR A 149 -16.31 9.36 12.84
N SER A 150 -16.02 10.63 12.60
CA SER A 150 -14.96 11.12 11.68
C SER A 150 -15.20 10.85 10.19
N VAL A 151 -16.38 10.33 9.83
CA VAL A 151 -16.78 10.10 8.45
C VAL A 151 -18.10 10.82 8.19
N LYS A 152 -18.19 11.57 7.11
CA LYS A 152 -19.36 12.38 6.77
C LYS A 152 -20.05 11.86 5.52
N SER A 153 -21.38 11.73 5.58
CA SER A 153 -22.18 11.49 4.38
C SER A 153 -22.15 12.73 3.49
N VAL A 154 -21.82 12.52 2.24
CA VAL A 154 -21.77 13.55 1.20
C VAL A 154 -22.43 13.03 -0.08
N THR A 155 -22.78 13.94 -0.97
CA THR A 155 -23.19 13.59 -2.33
C THR A 155 -22.16 14.17 -3.29
N THR A 156 -21.61 13.34 -4.17
CA THR A 156 -20.66 13.80 -5.18
C THR A 156 -21.34 14.72 -6.20
N SER A 157 -20.57 15.46 -6.98
CA SER A 157 -21.10 16.31 -8.06
C SER A 157 -21.93 15.54 -9.09
N ALA A 158 -21.67 14.24 -9.22
CA ALA A 158 -22.44 13.34 -10.09
C ALA A 158 -23.72 12.77 -9.40
N GLY A 159 -24.07 13.24 -8.21
CA GLY A 159 -25.24 12.77 -7.47
C GLY A 159 -25.07 11.42 -6.77
N VAL A 160 -23.87 10.88 -6.68
CA VAL A 160 -23.60 9.60 -6.00
C VAL A 160 -23.41 9.84 -4.52
N ALA A 161 -24.13 9.08 -3.68
CA ALA A 161 -23.90 9.09 -2.23
C ALA A 161 -22.50 8.53 -1.92
N ALA A 162 -21.78 9.20 -1.04
CA ALA A 162 -20.43 8.83 -0.66
C ALA A 162 -20.16 9.17 0.81
N LEU A 163 -19.12 8.57 1.36
CA LEU A 163 -18.61 8.87 2.68
C LEU A 163 -17.29 9.61 2.54
N ALA A 164 -17.20 10.83 3.05
CA ALA A 164 -15.97 11.62 3.10
C ALA A 164 -15.21 11.31 4.39
N LEU A 165 -13.95 10.94 4.24
CA LEU A 165 -13.04 10.74 5.36
C LEU A 165 -12.43 12.09 5.78
N ASP A 166 -11.99 12.17 7.02
CA ASP A 166 -11.39 13.38 7.60
C ASP A 166 -10.10 13.79 6.89
N VAL A 167 -9.29 12.82 6.53
CA VAL A 167 -8.04 12.93 5.76
C VAL A 167 -7.98 11.77 4.76
N PRO A 168 -7.18 11.86 3.68
CA PRO A 168 -6.89 10.69 2.86
C PRO A 168 -6.25 9.60 3.72
N ARG A 169 -6.92 8.46 3.86
CA ARG A 169 -6.45 7.38 4.73
C ARG A 169 -6.94 6.01 4.26
N ALA A 170 -6.22 4.97 4.68
CA ALA A 170 -6.59 3.60 4.35
C ALA A 170 -7.86 3.17 5.08
N VAL A 171 -8.52 2.22 4.47
CA VAL A 171 -9.71 1.54 5.00
C VAL A 171 -9.27 0.24 5.66
N SER A 172 -9.92 -0.14 6.74
CA SER A 172 -9.71 -1.42 7.42
C SER A 172 -10.96 -2.28 7.39
N VAL A 173 -10.77 -3.58 7.24
CA VAL A 173 -11.82 -4.59 7.32
C VAL A 173 -11.58 -5.45 8.55
N THR A 174 -12.57 -5.54 9.43
CA THR A 174 -12.46 -6.33 10.66
C THR A 174 -13.58 -7.35 10.70
N THR A 175 -13.24 -8.62 10.82
CA THR A 175 -14.21 -9.69 11.11
C THR A 175 -14.57 -9.62 12.58
N ALA A 176 -15.88 -9.59 12.88
CA ALA A 176 -16.34 -9.55 14.24
C ALA A 176 -15.96 -10.82 15.01
N THR A 177 -15.94 -10.74 16.32
CA THR A 177 -15.87 -11.91 17.19
C THR A 177 -17.07 -12.79 16.85
N ALA A 178 -16.85 -13.94 16.19
CA ALA A 178 -17.86 -14.96 16.19
C ALA A 178 -18.07 -15.36 17.66
N ALA A 179 -19.29 -15.24 18.16
CA ALA A 179 -19.63 -16.00 19.36
C ALA A 179 -19.20 -17.44 19.08
N ALA A 180 -18.39 -18.03 19.96
CA ALA A 180 -17.87 -19.37 19.77
C ALA A 180 -19.05 -20.35 19.62
N THR A 181 -19.48 -20.54 18.37
CA THR A 181 -20.58 -21.46 18.06
C THR A 181 -19.95 -22.83 17.90
N THR A 182 -20.33 -23.74 18.76
CA THR A 182 -19.92 -25.14 18.66
C THR A 182 -20.93 -25.95 17.87
N LEU A 183 -20.46 -26.78 16.95
CA LEU A 183 -21.33 -27.75 16.30
C LEU A 183 -21.65 -28.89 17.28
N ALA A 184 -22.90 -29.28 17.34
CA ALA A 184 -23.40 -30.38 18.15
C ALA A 184 -23.73 -31.62 17.30
N GLY A 185 -23.68 -32.80 17.91
CA GLY A 185 -24.08 -34.06 17.26
C GLY A 185 -23.19 -34.43 16.07
N VAL A 186 -21.90 -34.11 16.14
CA VAL A 186 -20.98 -34.34 15.02
C VAL A 186 -20.67 -35.84 14.86
N ALA A 187 -20.84 -36.34 13.64
CA ALA A 187 -20.41 -37.66 13.23
C ALA A 187 -19.60 -37.58 11.93
N ILE A 188 -18.63 -38.43 11.75
CA ILE A 188 -17.86 -38.56 10.51
C ILE A 188 -18.60 -39.55 9.60
N THR A 189 -19.01 -39.10 8.42
CA THR A 189 -19.89 -39.85 7.53
C THR A 189 -19.16 -40.48 6.35
N GLY A 190 -17.90 -40.14 6.13
CA GLY A 190 -17.14 -40.65 4.98
C GLY A 190 -15.63 -40.62 5.19
N THR A 191 -14.91 -41.13 4.19
CA THR A 191 -13.45 -41.19 4.21
C THR A 191 -12.75 -39.94 3.68
N GLY A 192 -13.50 -39.02 3.07
CA GLY A 192 -12.98 -37.76 2.49
C GLY A 192 -13.21 -36.53 3.36
N GLY A 193 -13.21 -36.66 4.67
CA GLY A 193 -13.38 -35.53 5.59
C GLY A 193 -14.83 -35.08 5.80
N GLN A 194 -15.81 -35.81 5.28
CA GLN A 194 -17.21 -35.43 5.43
C GLN A 194 -17.69 -35.66 6.88
N ILE A 195 -18.32 -34.63 7.44
CA ILE A 195 -18.98 -34.65 8.75
C ILE A 195 -20.46 -34.31 8.61
N SER A 196 -21.28 -34.89 9.48
CA SER A 196 -22.66 -34.48 9.71
C SER A 196 -22.79 -33.91 11.13
N PHE A 197 -23.78 -33.06 11.35
CA PHE A 197 -24.04 -32.43 12.63
C PHE A 197 -25.53 -32.05 12.76
N THR A 198 -25.94 -31.72 13.97
CA THR A 198 -27.25 -31.11 14.17
C THR A 198 -27.35 -29.81 13.36
N SER A 199 -28.52 -29.58 12.76
CA SER A 199 -28.72 -28.41 11.86
C SER A 199 -28.16 -27.11 12.42
N GLN A 200 -27.30 -26.47 11.63
CA GLN A 200 -26.67 -25.19 11.94
C GLN A 200 -26.93 -24.23 10.79
N ALA A 201 -27.64 -23.16 11.06
CA ALA A 201 -27.83 -22.07 10.12
C ALA A 201 -26.59 -21.19 9.98
N GLY A 202 -26.42 -20.53 8.84
CA GLY A 202 -25.38 -19.52 8.61
C GLY A 202 -23.99 -20.09 8.36
N LEU A 203 -23.83 -21.40 8.22
CA LEU A 203 -22.56 -21.98 7.78
C LEU A 203 -22.30 -21.65 6.30
N VAL A 204 -21.05 -21.34 6.01
CA VAL A 204 -20.61 -20.99 4.65
C VAL A 204 -19.37 -21.78 4.26
N SER A 205 -19.21 -22.02 2.97
CA SER A 205 -17.98 -22.61 2.42
C SER A 205 -16.81 -21.64 2.63
N GLY A 206 -15.64 -22.16 2.96
CA GLY A 206 -14.47 -21.36 3.32
C GLY A 206 -14.39 -20.99 4.81
N GLN A 207 -15.44 -21.24 5.58
CA GLN A 207 -15.44 -20.99 7.01
C GLN A 207 -14.44 -21.90 7.73
N ARG A 208 -13.70 -21.33 8.64
CA ARG A 208 -12.77 -22.08 9.48
C ARG A 208 -13.49 -22.77 10.62
N MET A 209 -13.03 -23.95 10.97
CA MET A 209 -13.49 -24.69 12.14
C MET A 209 -12.29 -25.24 12.89
N THR A 210 -12.20 -24.91 14.16
CA THR A 210 -11.16 -25.47 15.06
C THR A 210 -11.73 -26.66 15.82
N ILE A 211 -11.09 -27.81 15.65
CA ILE A 211 -11.37 -29.01 16.45
C ILE A 211 -10.36 -29.04 17.59
N SER A 212 -10.84 -29.21 18.79
CA SER A 212 -10.02 -29.33 20.01
C SER A 212 -10.50 -30.47 20.89
N GLY A 213 -9.63 -30.93 21.80
CA GLY A 213 -9.92 -32.04 22.71
C GLY A 213 -9.18 -33.33 22.33
N THR A 214 -9.42 -34.38 23.06
CA THR A 214 -8.84 -35.70 22.81
C THR A 214 -9.80 -36.55 22.00
N LEU A 215 -9.36 -36.99 20.83
CA LEU A 215 -10.16 -37.83 19.96
C LEU A 215 -10.38 -39.21 20.60
N GLY A 216 -11.63 -39.50 20.91
CA GLY A 216 -12.11 -40.78 21.39
C GLY A 216 -13.30 -41.28 20.60
N GLY A 217 -13.94 -42.37 21.03
CA GLY A 217 -15.09 -42.94 20.34
C GLY A 217 -14.70 -43.76 19.10
N THR A 218 -15.55 -43.65 18.04
CA THR A 218 -15.30 -44.32 16.73
C THR A 218 -15.10 -43.26 15.66
N GLY A 219 -14.40 -43.63 14.61
CA GLY A 219 -14.01 -42.72 13.54
C GLY A 219 -12.68 -42.04 13.84
N THR A 220 -11.95 -41.71 12.79
CA THR A 220 -10.63 -41.07 12.88
C THR A 220 -10.52 -39.87 11.94
N ILE A 221 -9.67 -38.92 12.30
CA ILE A 221 -9.23 -37.81 11.46
C ILE A 221 -7.72 -37.94 11.35
N THR A 222 -7.25 -38.34 10.17
CA THR A 222 -5.82 -38.55 9.95
C THR A 222 -5.05 -37.24 10.09
N GLY A 223 -3.98 -37.24 10.91
CA GLY A 223 -3.16 -36.07 11.16
C GLY A 223 -3.78 -35.06 12.12
N TYR A 224 -4.86 -35.39 12.81
CA TYR A 224 -5.42 -34.55 13.87
C TYR A 224 -4.42 -34.38 15.03
N THR A 225 -4.22 -33.16 15.41
CA THR A 225 -3.52 -32.76 16.64
C THR A 225 -4.40 -31.74 17.40
N ASN A 226 -4.29 -31.72 18.71
CA ASN A 226 -5.13 -30.86 19.54
C ASN A 226 -4.42 -29.50 19.85
N PRO A 227 -4.95 -28.34 19.37
CA PRO A 227 -6.07 -28.17 18.45
C PRO A 227 -5.64 -28.19 16.97
N THR A 228 -6.56 -28.49 16.07
CA THR A 228 -6.35 -28.35 14.62
C THR A 228 -7.47 -27.52 13.99
N THR A 229 -7.12 -26.60 13.11
CA THR A 229 -8.07 -25.78 12.32
C THR A 229 -8.20 -26.34 10.93
N TYR A 230 -9.44 -26.54 10.50
CA TYR A 230 -9.85 -26.99 9.17
C TYR A 230 -10.66 -25.90 8.46
N ILE A 231 -10.81 -26.05 7.14
CA ILE A 231 -11.72 -25.23 6.32
C ILE A 231 -12.91 -26.10 5.96
N LEU A 232 -14.12 -25.56 6.12
CA LEU A 232 -15.36 -26.21 5.71
C LEU A 232 -15.61 -25.98 4.22
N THR A 233 -15.89 -27.06 3.50
CA THR A 233 -16.28 -27.06 2.10
C THR A 233 -17.54 -27.89 1.90
N ALA A 234 -18.19 -27.79 0.75
CA ALA A 234 -19.44 -28.51 0.46
C ALA A 234 -20.47 -28.43 1.62
N VAL A 235 -20.68 -27.19 2.09
CA VAL A 235 -21.47 -26.92 3.29
C VAL A 235 -22.97 -26.99 2.98
N THR A 236 -23.69 -27.68 3.85
CA THR A 236 -25.17 -27.68 3.93
C THR A 236 -25.58 -27.31 5.35
N THR A 237 -26.89 -27.31 5.65
CA THR A 237 -27.38 -27.08 7.02
C THR A 237 -27.04 -28.20 7.99
N THR A 238 -26.66 -29.38 7.52
CA THR A 238 -26.42 -30.56 8.34
C THR A 238 -25.13 -31.31 8.04
N THR A 239 -24.40 -30.91 6.99
CA THR A 239 -23.15 -31.55 6.57
C THR A 239 -22.11 -30.54 6.11
N ALA A 240 -20.84 -30.89 6.26
CA ALA A 240 -19.72 -30.17 5.68
C ALA A 240 -18.58 -31.15 5.39
N THR A 241 -17.66 -30.75 4.54
CA THR A 241 -16.42 -31.49 4.29
C THR A 241 -15.23 -30.71 4.85
N LEU A 242 -14.38 -31.39 5.58
CA LEU A 242 -13.15 -30.85 6.15
C LEU A 242 -12.04 -30.85 5.08
N THR A 243 -11.38 -29.74 4.94
CA THR A 243 -10.10 -29.62 4.23
C THR A 243 -9.06 -29.00 5.13
N THR A 244 -7.80 -29.24 4.88
CA THR A 244 -6.72 -28.57 5.63
C THR A 244 -6.70 -27.09 5.29
N THR A 245 -6.03 -26.28 6.09
CA THR A 245 -5.85 -24.86 5.81
C THR A 245 -5.06 -24.58 4.52
N ALA A 246 -4.36 -25.57 4.00
CA ALA A 246 -3.70 -25.54 2.68
C ALA A 246 -4.61 -26.03 1.54
N GLY A 247 -5.89 -26.36 1.83
CA GLY A 247 -6.85 -26.82 0.83
C GLY A 247 -6.76 -28.30 0.47
N ALA A 248 -5.92 -29.10 1.16
CA ALA A 248 -5.81 -30.53 0.92
C ALA A 248 -6.99 -31.30 1.55
N ALA A 249 -7.42 -32.38 0.91
CA ALA A 249 -8.43 -33.28 1.44
C ALA A 249 -7.98 -33.91 2.77
N VAL A 250 -8.90 -34.00 3.73
CA VAL A 250 -8.68 -34.65 5.00
C VAL A 250 -9.13 -36.13 4.89
N VAL A 251 -8.26 -37.04 5.24
CA VAL A 251 -8.60 -38.47 5.30
C VAL A 251 -9.25 -38.80 6.63
N THR A 252 -10.40 -39.44 6.59
CA THR A 252 -11.19 -39.82 7.77
C THR A 252 -11.69 -41.25 7.69
N THR A 253 -12.09 -41.80 8.81
CA THR A 253 -12.93 -43.04 8.85
C THR A 253 -14.27 -42.71 9.48
N ALA A 254 -15.33 -43.25 8.94
CA ALA A 254 -16.69 -43.04 9.45
C ALA A 254 -16.83 -43.48 10.90
N GLY A 255 -17.60 -42.75 11.68
CA GLY A 255 -17.85 -43.04 13.08
C GLY A 255 -18.36 -41.85 13.86
N THR A 256 -18.57 -42.05 15.16
CA THR A 256 -19.02 -41.01 16.10
C THR A 256 -17.86 -40.68 17.04
N PRO A 257 -17.08 -39.62 16.74
CA PRO A 257 -16.00 -39.18 17.62
C PRO A 257 -16.54 -38.64 18.95
N THR A 258 -15.81 -38.83 20.01
CA THR A 258 -16.12 -38.29 21.34
C THR A 258 -14.95 -37.47 21.87
N GLY A 259 -15.18 -36.62 22.88
CA GLY A 259 -14.15 -35.82 23.53
C GLY A 259 -13.65 -34.65 22.68
N LEU A 260 -14.30 -34.34 21.58
CA LEU A 260 -13.96 -33.20 20.70
C LEU A 260 -14.97 -32.05 20.81
N THR A 261 -14.43 -30.85 20.66
CA THR A 261 -15.20 -29.60 20.52
C THR A 261 -14.91 -29.00 19.15
N TYR A 262 -15.95 -28.57 18.46
CA TYR A 262 -15.91 -28.05 17.09
C TYR A 262 -16.33 -26.57 17.10
N THR A 263 -15.36 -25.68 17.15
CA THR A 263 -15.59 -24.23 17.24
C THR A 263 -15.51 -23.59 15.85
N LEU A 264 -16.60 -22.93 15.46
CA LEU A 264 -16.69 -22.21 14.19
C LEU A 264 -15.91 -20.89 14.27
N GLY A 265 -15.15 -20.62 13.22
CA GLY A 265 -14.45 -19.37 12.99
C GLY A 265 -15.05 -18.61 11.79
N VAL A 266 -14.25 -17.81 11.14
CA VAL A 266 -14.65 -16.96 10.02
C VAL A 266 -14.30 -17.57 8.66
N ALA A 267 -15.03 -17.16 7.61
CA ALA A 267 -14.65 -17.38 6.22
C ALA A 267 -13.98 -16.10 5.70
N PRO A 268 -12.68 -16.12 5.36
CA PRO A 268 -12.06 -14.97 4.72
C PRO A 268 -12.73 -14.64 3.39
N VAL A 269 -13.00 -13.37 3.14
CA VAL A 269 -13.60 -12.88 1.91
C VAL A 269 -12.81 -11.69 1.38
N THR A 270 -12.87 -11.48 0.07
CA THR A 270 -12.37 -10.23 -0.51
C THR A 270 -13.43 -9.16 -0.37
N VAL A 271 -13.03 -8.05 0.23
CA VAL A 271 -13.83 -6.82 0.35
C VAL A 271 -13.28 -5.82 -0.63
N THR A 272 -14.08 -5.41 -1.59
CA THR A 272 -13.71 -4.37 -2.56
C THR A 272 -14.28 -3.05 -2.10
N VAL A 273 -13.39 -2.09 -1.85
CA VAL A 273 -13.73 -0.70 -1.54
C VAL A 273 -13.55 0.11 -2.81
N SER A 274 -14.55 0.92 -3.16
CA SER A 274 -14.47 1.84 -4.29
C SER A 274 -14.76 3.26 -3.85
N GLY A 275 -14.10 4.22 -4.48
CA GLY A 275 -14.24 5.61 -4.10
C GLY A 275 -13.36 6.53 -4.91
N TYR A 276 -12.90 7.58 -4.29
CA TYR A 276 -12.07 8.59 -4.92
C TYR A 276 -10.90 8.98 -4.02
N ASP A 277 -9.80 9.31 -4.64
CA ASP A 277 -8.67 9.91 -3.96
C ASP A 277 -8.92 11.40 -3.65
N TYR A 278 -7.92 12.04 -3.05
CA TYR A 278 -7.99 13.47 -2.68
C TYR A 278 -8.23 14.40 -3.89
N TYR A 279 -7.81 13.99 -5.09
CA TYR A 279 -7.95 14.77 -6.33
C TYR A 279 -9.20 14.41 -7.14
N GLY A 280 -10.06 13.56 -6.59
CA GLY A 280 -11.31 13.14 -7.24
C GLY A 280 -11.12 12.10 -8.35
N GLN A 281 -9.97 11.42 -8.39
CA GLN A 281 -9.78 10.29 -9.30
C GLN A 281 -10.39 9.02 -8.70
N ALA A 282 -11.15 8.30 -9.52
CA ALA A 282 -11.75 7.06 -9.10
C ALA A 282 -10.67 6.03 -8.74
N MET A 283 -10.88 5.31 -7.65
CA MET A 283 -9.97 4.28 -7.17
C MET A 283 -10.71 3.13 -6.52
N SER A 284 -10.11 1.95 -6.54
CA SER A 284 -10.63 0.77 -5.87
C SER A 284 -9.52 -0.06 -5.23
N GLU A 285 -9.87 -0.81 -4.19
CA GLU A 285 -8.96 -1.71 -3.50
C GLU A 285 -9.67 -3.00 -3.09
N ALA A 286 -8.99 -4.12 -3.27
CA ALA A 286 -9.44 -5.44 -2.86
C ALA A 286 -8.69 -5.89 -1.61
N ILE A 287 -9.37 -5.88 -0.47
CA ILE A 287 -8.81 -6.25 0.84
C ILE A 287 -9.34 -7.63 1.22
N THR A 288 -8.47 -8.61 1.38
CA THR A 288 -8.87 -9.94 1.89
C THR A 288 -8.97 -9.88 3.41
N SER A 289 -10.16 -10.13 3.95
CA SER A 289 -10.40 -10.13 5.39
C SER A 289 -9.59 -11.22 6.11
N SER A 290 -9.32 -11.00 7.40
CA SER A 290 -8.56 -11.95 8.21
C SER A 290 -9.30 -13.29 8.36
N ALA A 291 -8.55 -14.38 8.40
CA ALA A 291 -9.02 -15.68 8.81
C ALA A 291 -9.20 -15.82 10.33
N ALA A 292 -8.65 -14.88 11.08
CA ALA A 292 -8.80 -14.80 12.53
C ALA A 292 -9.90 -13.82 12.91
N VAL A 293 -10.67 -14.15 13.94
CA VAL A 293 -11.71 -13.28 14.48
C VAL A 293 -11.11 -12.00 15.08
N SER A 294 -11.86 -10.91 15.06
CA SER A 294 -11.49 -9.62 15.66
C SER A 294 -10.15 -9.05 15.18
N THR A 295 -9.69 -9.49 14.02
CA THR A 295 -8.42 -9.04 13.44
C THR A 295 -8.69 -8.11 12.27
N ALA A 296 -8.25 -6.87 12.40
CA ALA A 296 -8.32 -5.90 11.32
C ALA A 296 -7.27 -6.18 10.24
N VAL A 297 -7.67 -6.07 8.99
CA VAL A 297 -6.76 -6.01 7.85
C VAL A 297 -6.86 -4.61 7.28
N THR A 298 -5.74 -3.92 7.26
CA THR A 298 -5.64 -2.55 6.73
C THR A 298 -5.32 -2.60 5.25
N GLY A 299 -6.02 -1.79 4.46
CA GLY A 299 -5.73 -1.58 3.06
C GLY A 299 -4.43 -0.80 2.84
N LEU A 300 -3.98 -0.77 1.62
CA LEU A 300 -2.74 -0.14 1.17
C LEU A 300 -2.95 1.25 0.58
N LYS A 301 -4.18 1.56 0.16
CA LYS A 301 -4.53 2.80 -0.54
C LYS A 301 -5.28 3.77 0.35
N ALA A 302 -4.98 5.05 0.20
CA ALA A 302 -5.60 6.11 0.97
C ALA A 302 -6.80 6.72 0.23
N PHE A 303 -8.00 6.40 0.66
CA PHE A 303 -9.25 6.97 0.17
C PHE A 303 -9.51 8.33 0.80
N TYR A 304 -10.10 9.23 0.04
CA TYR A 304 -10.69 10.47 0.54
C TYR A 304 -12.22 10.39 0.54
N LEU A 305 -12.81 9.74 -0.48
CA LEU A 305 -14.22 9.43 -0.55
C LEU A 305 -14.40 7.93 -0.75
N VAL A 306 -15.34 7.33 -0.05
CA VAL A 306 -15.78 5.94 -0.25
C VAL A 306 -17.21 5.97 -0.80
N THR A 307 -17.43 5.38 -1.97
CA THR A 307 -18.74 5.34 -2.63
C THR A 307 -19.43 4.00 -2.50
N SER A 308 -18.67 2.93 -2.41
CA SER A 308 -19.21 1.58 -2.22
C SER A 308 -18.22 0.66 -1.55
N VAL A 309 -18.74 -0.32 -0.85
CA VAL A 309 -18.01 -1.46 -0.32
C VAL A 309 -18.82 -2.71 -0.67
N SER A 310 -18.15 -3.72 -1.22
CA SER A 310 -18.78 -5.00 -1.57
C SER A 310 -17.95 -6.18 -1.10
N VAL A 311 -18.59 -7.31 -0.86
CA VAL A 311 -17.94 -8.57 -0.48
C VAL A 311 -18.08 -9.60 -1.59
N SER A 312 -17.07 -10.45 -1.72
CA SER A 312 -17.01 -11.48 -2.78
C SER A 312 -17.87 -12.72 -2.48
N ALA A 313 -18.24 -12.95 -1.23
CA ALA A 313 -19.00 -14.12 -0.78
C ALA A 313 -19.65 -13.88 0.58
N ALA A 314 -20.46 -14.84 1.02
CA ALA A 314 -20.95 -14.91 2.38
C ALA A 314 -19.80 -15.06 3.38
N THR A 315 -19.92 -14.43 4.55
CA THR A 315 -18.86 -14.44 5.58
C THR A 315 -19.10 -15.42 6.72
N GLY A 316 -20.35 -15.86 6.91
CA GLY A 316 -20.75 -16.71 8.05
C GLY A 316 -20.66 -16.00 9.41
N THR A 317 -19.99 -14.86 9.47
CA THR A 317 -19.85 -14.00 10.66
C THR A 317 -19.99 -12.55 10.24
N ALA A 318 -20.27 -11.67 11.20
CA ALA A 318 -20.33 -10.25 10.92
C ALA A 318 -18.94 -9.69 10.58
N LEU A 319 -18.91 -8.70 9.70
CA LEU A 319 -17.74 -7.87 9.44
C LEU A 319 -18.08 -6.39 9.55
N THR A 320 -17.09 -5.59 9.79
CA THR A 320 -17.15 -4.13 9.83
C THR A 320 -16.11 -3.54 8.90
N VAL A 321 -16.38 -2.34 8.42
CA VAL A 321 -15.44 -1.58 7.61
C VAL A 321 -15.27 -0.20 8.22
N GLY A 322 -14.04 0.19 8.43
CA GLY A 322 -13.71 1.45 9.08
C GLY A 322 -12.43 2.08 8.58
N THR A 323 -11.99 3.11 9.25
CA THR A 323 -10.76 3.85 8.93
C THR A 323 -9.56 3.24 9.63
N ALA A 324 -8.38 3.39 9.02
CA ALA A 324 -7.10 2.98 9.58
C ALA A 324 -6.13 4.18 9.68
N ASP A 325 -5.10 4.05 10.51
CA ASP A 325 -4.07 5.07 10.68
C ASP A 325 -2.91 4.88 9.70
N VAL A 326 -3.25 4.84 8.42
CA VAL A 326 -2.33 4.90 7.29
C VAL A 326 -2.79 6.04 6.41
N PHE A 327 -2.04 7.13 6.38
CA PHE A 327 -2.44 8.38 5.75
C PHE A 327 -1.80 8.53 4.38
N GLY A 328 -2.58 8.93 3.38
CA GLY A 328 -2.11 9.14 2.01
C GLY A 328 -1.34 10.43 1.88
N CYS A 329 -0.19 10.37 1.22
CA CYS A 329 0.56 11.57 0.89
C CYS A 329 -0.12 12.36 -0.25
N PRO A 330 -0.07 13.69 -0.22
CA PRO A 330 -0.75 14.52 -1.21
C PRO A 330 -0.03 14.50 -2.56
N VAL A 331 1.25 14.18 -2.57
CA VAL A 331 2.09 14.13 -3.76
C VAL A 331 2.80 12.80 -3.84
N ARG A 332 3.03 12.36 -5.07
CA ARG A 332 3.74 11.11 -5.31
C ARG A 332 5.21 11.26 -4.96
N PHE A 333 5.71 10.39 -4.09
CA PHE A 333 7.14 10.22 -3.85
C PHE A 333 7.50 8.74 -4.03
N PHE A 334 8.52 8.46 -4.80
CA PHE A 334 8.95 7.10 -5.14
C PHE A 334 10.29 6.75 -4.51
N ASP A 335 10.88 7.67 -3.78
CA ASP A 335 12.13 7.47 -3.05
C ASP A 335 12.07 8.19 -1.70
N LYS A 336 12.55 7.53 -0.65
CA LYS A 336 12.59 8.10 0.71
C LYS A 336 13.55 9.28 0.84
N SER A 337 14.50 9.43 -0.08
CA SER A 337 15.41 10.58 -0.12
C SER A 337 14.68 11.91 -0.34
N TYR A 338 13.46 11.88 -0.88
CA TYR A 338 12.61 13.08 -1.03
C TYR A 338 11.98 13.54 0.27
N VAL A 339 12.04 12.72 1.31
CA VAL A 339 11.43 13.03 2.61
C VAL A 339 12.45 13.78 3.46
N LEU A 340 12.20 15.06 3.66
CA LEU A 340 13.00 15.89 4.57
C LEU A 340 12.65 15.60 6.02
N ARG A 341 11.36 15.34 6.28
CA ARG A 341 10.85 15.15 7.61
C ARG A 341 9.50 14.45 7.60
N TYR A 342 9.27 13.61 8.57
CA TYR A 342 7.94 13.10 8.92
C TYR A 342 7.78 13.14 10.43
N GLY A 343 7.02 14.13 10.90
CA GLY A 343 6.73 14.35 12.30
C GLY A 343 5.37 13.81 12.70
N TRP A 344 5.28 13.35 13.92
CA TRP A 344 4.04 12.89 14.52
C TRP A 344 3.83 13.50 15.90
N ASN A 345 2.65 13.36 16.46
CA ASN A 345 2.21 13.86 17.74
C ASN A 345 2.05 15.40 17.75
N ASN A 346 3.09 16.15 18.03
CA ASN A 346 3.05 17.61 17.97
C ASN A 346 3.48 18.19 16.61
N GLY A 347 3.83 17.32 15.64
CA GLY A 347 4.35 17.72 14.32
C GLY A 347 5.78 18.26 14.33
N THR A 348 6.42 18.39 15.51
CA THR A 348 7.78 18.93 15.65
C THR A 348 8.84 17.87 15.90
N THR A 349 8.45 16.70 16.37
CA THR A 349 9.34 15.57 16.62
C THR A 349 9.23 14.57 15.48
N ASP A 350 10.37 14.12 14.96
CA ASP A 350 10.38 13.09 13.92
C ASP A 350 9.88 11.76 14.48
N ASP A 351 9.04 11.10 13.71
CA ASP A 351 8.48 9.79 14.06
C ASP A 351 9.37 8.67 13.55
N THR A 352 10.46 8.42 14.25
CA THR A 352 11.44 7.39 13.87
C THR A 352 10.90 5.96 13.91
N SER A 353 9.77 5.74 14.58
CA SER A 353 9.09 4.44 14.67
C SER A 353 7.89 4.33 13.71
N GLY A 354 7.46 5.44 13.12
CA GLY A 354 6.46 5.45 12.08
C GLY A 354 7.01 4.85 10.77
N THR A 355 6.11 4.41 9.91
CA THR A 355 6.46 3.82 8.62
C THR A 355 6.02 4.73 7.49
N LEU A 356 6.97 5.14 6.69
CA LEU A 356 6.73 5.84 5.44
C LEU A 356 6.90 4.86 4.28
N THR A 357 5.85 4.68 3.50
CA THR A 357 5.83 3.79 2.34
C THR A 357 5.82 4.62 1.07
N VAL A 358 6.82 4.40 0.22
CA VAL A 358 6.91 5.08 -1.08
C VAL A 358 5.78 4.67 -2.00
N ALA A 359 5.55 5.45 -3.05
CA ALA A 359 4.59 5.12 -4.10
C ALA A 359 4.92 3.76 -4.73
N ASP A 360 3.94 2.86 -4.76
CA ASP A 360 4.14 1.52 -5.32
C ASP A 360 4.27 1.58 -6.85
N THR A 361 3.33 2.23 -7.51
CA THR A 361 3.29 2.33 -8.97
C THR A 361 2.70 3.67 -9.41
N ALA A 362 2.89 4.03 -10.68
CA ALA A 362 2.21 5.17 -11.28
C ALA A 362 0.82 4.80 -11.83
N THR A 363 0.59 3.50 -12.06
CA THR A 363 -0.69 2.95 -12.53
C THR A 363 -1.13 1.86 -11.57
N ALA A 364 -2.18 2.13 -10.81
CA ALA A 364 -2.69 1.22 -9.82
C ALA A 364 -3.58 0.11 -10.41
N THR A 365 -3.67 -0.99 -9.68
CA THR A 365 -4.71 -2.02 -9.80
C THR A 365 -5.39 -2.17 -8.44
N THR A 366 -6.44 -2.97 -8.35
CA THR A 366 -7.15 -3.18 -7.06
C THR A 366 -6.27 -3.79 -5.95
N THR A 367 -5.12 -4.34 -6.28
CA THR A 367 -4.21 -5.04 -5.36
C THR A 367 -2.84 -4.38 -5.18
N THR A 368 -2.55 -3.32 -5.92
CA THR A 368 -1.31 -2.54 -5.73
C THR A 368 -1.43 -1.59 -4.55
N GLY A 369 -0.30 -1.11 -4.05
CA GLY A 369 -0.24 -0.07 -3.04
C GLY A 369 -0.65 1.32 -3.55
N ASP A 370 -0.52 2.32 -2.71
CA ASP A 370 -0.89 3.70 -3.04
C ASP A 370 0.04 4.29 -4.10
N VAL A 371 -0.53 5.00 -5.07
CA VAL A 371 0.22 5.61 -6.17
C VAL A 371 1.02 6.85 -5.78
N ARG A 372 0.78 7.40 -4.58
CA ARG A 372 1.49 8.57 -4.06
C ARG A 372 2.41 8.23 -2.90
N GLY A 373 2.11 7.16 -2.19
CA GLY A 373 2.77 6.76 -0.96
C GLY A 373 1.97 7.13 0.28
N THR A 374 2.32 6.49 1.39
CA THR A 374 1.57 6.60 2.64
C THR A 374 2.48 6.77 3.85
N PHE A 375 1.92 7.35 4.91
CA PHE A 375 2.55 7.45 6.22
C PHE A 375 1.68 6.76 7.27
N ALA A 376 2.24 5.78 7.95
CA ALA A 376 1.66 5.12 9.12
C ALA A 376 2.42 5.56 10.37
N PRO A 377 1.81 6.34 11.29
CA PRO A 377 2.49 6.85 12.47
C PRO A 377 2.75 5.74 13.50
N SER A 378 3.69 6.00 14.40
CA SER A 378 4.09 5.08 15.47
C SER A 378 3.02 4.85 16.54
N SER A 379 2.01 5.70 16.62
CA SER A 379 0.90 5.58 17.56
C SER A 379 -0.40 6.06 16.96
N ALA A 380 -1.51 5.58 17.49
CA ALA A 380 -2.85 5.88 16.98
C ALA A 380 -3.17 7.38 16.99
N ALA A 381 -3.90 7.81 15.97
CA ALA A 381 -4.51 9.14 15.89
C ALA A 381 -5.60 9.30 16.95
N ASP A 382 -5.82 10.52 17.40
CA ASP A 382 -6.76 10.84 18.48
C ASP A 382 -7.54 12.15 18.27
N GLY A 383 -7.37 12.78 17.10
CA GLY A 383 -7.97 14.08 16.80
C GLY A 383 -7.19 15.29 17.35
N ILE A 384 -6.07 15.05 18.02
CA ILE A 384 -5.18 16.07 18.58
C ILE A 384 -3.79 15.97 17.99
N LYS A 385 -3.30 14.73 17.81
CA LYS A 385 -1.99 14.46 17.23
C LYS A 385 -1.93 14.93 15.78
N ARG A 386 -0.81 15.54 15.45
CA ARG A 386 -0.56 16.21 14.19
C ARG A 386 0.50 15.46 13.40
N ALA A 387 0.18 15.11 12.17
CA ALA A 387 1.14 14.58 11.21
C ALA A 387 1.67 15.71 10.33
N VAL A 388 2.99 15.84 10.26
CA VAL A 388 3.65 16.77 9.35
C VAL A 388 4.67 16.01 8.52
N VAL A 389 4.40 15.87 7.23
CA VAL A 389 5.33 15.28 6.28
C VAL A 389 5.84 16.36 5.34
N THR A 390 7.15 16.54 5.32
CA THR A 390 7.81 17.50 4.44
C THR A 390 8.56 16.75 3.37
N LEU A 391 8.20 16.99 2.12
CA LEU A 391 8.77 16.36 0.93
C LEU A 391 9.46 17.42 0.08
N ALA A 392 10.66 17.12 -0.36
CA ALA A 392 11.34 17.88 -1.39
C ALA A 392 11.30 17.09 -2.70
N LEU A 393 10.48 17.54 -3.61
CA LEU A 393 10.34 16.89 -4.89
C LEU A 393 11.37 17.44 -5.88
N PRO A 394 11.98 16.58 -6.71
CA PRO A 394 12.86 17.04 -7.77
C PRO A 394 12.10 17.89 -8.76
N ALA A 395 12.83 18.65 -9.57
CA ALA A 395 12.28 19.35 -10.71
C ALA A 395 11.47 18.38 -11.59
N ILE A 396 10.33 18.85 -12.07
CA ILE A 396 9.56 18.07 -13.03
C ILE A 396 10.42 17.91 -14.27
N ALA A 397 10.76 16.68 -14.63
CA ALA A 397 11.42 16.41 -15.89
C ALA A 397 10.52 16.89 -17.04
N VAL A 398 11.06 17.71 -17.92
CA VAL A 398 10.34 18.28 -19.06
C VAL A 398 10.58 17.38 -20.26
N GLY A 399 9.51 16.90 -20.88
CA GLY A 399 9.59 16.08 -22.09
C GLY A 399 8.51 14.99 -22.17
N PRO A 400 8.36 14.33 -23.32
CA PRO A 400 7.28 13.38 -23.56
C PRO A 400 7.32 12.12 -22.66
N ASN A 401 8.49 11.78 -22.15
CA ASN A 401 8.70 10.61 -21.27
C ASN A 401 9.01 11.01 -19.84
N ALA A 402 8.74 12.25 -19.45
CA ALA A 402 9.01 12.72 -18.12
C ALA A 402 8.14 11.98 -17.11
N THR A 403 8.76 11.24 -16.20
CA THR A 403 8.09 10.71 -15.01
C THR A 403 7.66 11.89 -14.17
N ARG A 404 6.38 12.18 -14.14
CA ARG A 404 5.84 13.29 -13.36
C ARG A 404 5.82 12.92 -11.89
N VAL A 405 6.43 13.75 -11.09
CA VAL A 405 6.38 13.66 -9.64
C VAL A 405 5.25 14.56 -9.15
N GLY A 406 4.54 14.15 -8.13
CA GLY A 406 3.44 14.91 -7.55
C GLY A 406 2.06 14.35 -7.89
N ALA A 407 1.06 15.22 -7.89
CA ALA A 407 -0.34 14.83 -8.11
C ALA A 407 -0.64 14.36 -9.53
N LEU A 408 0.14 14.83 -10.50
CA LEU A 408 -0.06 14.52 -11.92
C LEU A 408 0.74 13.28 -12.35
N GLY A 409 0.21 12.55 -13.33
CA GLY A 409 0.90 11.40 -13.93
C GLY A 409 0.72 10.09 -13.18
N VAL A 410 -0.25 10.00 -12.27
CA VAL A 410 -0.68 8.76 -11.63
C VAL A 410 -2.06 8.35 -12.14
N THR A 411 -2.28 7.04 -12.24
CA THR A 411 -3.58 6.47 -12.61
C THR A 411 -4.05 5.58 -11.47
N GLN A 412 -5.22 5.86 -10.94
CA GLN A 412 -5.89 5.02 -9.94
C GLN A 412 -6.64 3.88 -10.61
N ALA A 413 -6.87 2.77 -9.88
CA ALA A 413 -7.62 1.61 -10.36
C ALA A 413 -9.06 1.66 -9.90
#